data_beca3d11c17ae841d7095011d8ba8ced
#
_entry.id   beca3d11c17ae841d7095011d8ba8ced
#
_cell.length_a   1.000
_cell.length_b   1.000
_cell.length_c   1.000
_cell.angle_alpha   90.00
_cell.angle_beta   90.00
_cell.angle_gamma   90.00
#
_symmetry.space_group_name_H-M   'P 1'
#
loop_
_entity.id
_entity.type
_entity.pdbx_description
1 polymer ?
#
loop_
_entity_poly.entity_id
_entity_poly.type
_entity_poly.pdbx_seq_one_letter_code
_entity_poly.pdbx_strand_id
1 'polypeptide(L)'
;DIEELREYIDWQPFFNAWEMKGRFPDILNNPATGEAARRLYDDAQAMLDRIIAERWLTARAVFGLFPANSEGDDIHVYADGDRTEVKAVLHHLRQQGEHRAGVPNRALSDYVAPSGTGLADHVGGFAVTAGIGLPERVQEFKDDLDDYSAILLEALADRLAEAFAERLHQRVRTEFWGHAVDEELSNADLIAERYDGIRPAPGYPACPDHTEKQTLWDLLDVEVTVGIRLTESMAMWPGASVSGLYYSHPQAQYFVVGRLGRDQVAAYAERKGWTLREAERWLSPNLGYDPDD
;
A
#
# COMPACT_ATOMS: atom_id res chain seq x y z
N ASP A 1 -13.49 -12.32 4.76
CA ASP A 1 -13.82 -13.53 4.00
C ASP A 1 -13.28 -13.41 2.57
N ILE A 2 -12.60 -14.45 2.05
CA ILE A 2 -12.01 -14.45 0.70
C ILE A 2 -13.11 -14.39 -0.38
N GLU A 3 -14.29 -14.96 -0.11
CA GLU A 3 -15.44 -14.87 -1.01
C GLU A 3 -15.88 -13.40 -1.21
N GLU A 4 -15.90 -12.59 -0.13
CA GLU A 4 -16.16 -11.16 -0.23
C GLU A 4 -15.05 -10.42 -1.00
N LEU A 5 -13.78 -10.76 -0.75
CA LEU A 5 -12.66 -10.11 -1.40
C LEU A 5 -12.62 -10.34 -2.91
N ARG A 6 -13.12 -11.49 -3.39
CA ARG A 6 -13.25 -11.79 -4.82
C ARG A 6 -13.97 -10.69 -5.60
N GLU A 7 -14.99 -10.07 -5.00
CA GLU A 7 -15.78 -9.00 -5.61
C GLU A 7 -15.00 -7.70 -5.81
N TYR A 8 -13.90 -7.52 -5.06
CA TYR A 8 -13.03 -6.33 -5.10
C TYR A 8 -11.80 -6.49 -5.97
N ILE A 9 -11.63 -7.64 -6.65
CA ILE A 9 -10.44 -7.88 -7.48
C ILE A 9 -10.40 -6.92 -8.67
N ASP A 10 -9.29 -6.18 -8.80
CA ASP A 10 -8.89 -5.56 -10.05
C ASP A 10 -8.18 -6.61 -10.93
N TRP A 11 -8.81 -6.97 -12.03
CA TRP A 11 -8.30 -7.98 -12.96
C TRP A 11 -7.25 -7.44 -13.94
N GLN A 12 -7.12 -6.12 -14.10
CA GLN A 12 -6.17 -5.57 -15.04
C GLN A 12 -4.72 -5.93 -14.72
N PRO A 13 -4.23 -5.78 -13.45
CA PRO A 13 -2.89 -6.19 -13.08
C PRO A 13 -2.65 -7.70 -13.22
N PHE A 14 -3.69 -8.53 -13.04
CA PHE A 14 -3.60 -9.97 -13.27
C PHE A 14 -3.24 -10.27 -14.74
N PHE A 15 -3.98 -9.72 -15.69
CA PHE A 15 -3.67 -9.92 -17.12
C PHE A 15 -2.32 -9.32 -17.53
N ASN A 16 -1.92 -8.20 -16.93
CA ASN A 16 -0.61 -7.60 -17.17
C ASN A 16 0.54 -8.50 -16.70
N ALA A 17 0.40 -9.18 -15.54
CA ALA A 17 1.39 -10.12 -15.03
C ALA A 17 1.57 -11.35 -15.97
N TRP A 18 0.53 -11.73 -16.71
CA TRP A 18 0.56 -12.76 -17.74
C TRP A 18 0.92 -12.22 -19.14
N GLU A 19 1.46 -10.99 -19.21
CA GLU A 19 1.89 -10.30 -20.44
C GLU A 19 0.78 -10.17 -21.52
N MET A 20 -0.48 -10.25 -21.10
CA MET A 20 -1.62 -10.09 -22.00
C MET A 20 -1.93 -8.61 -22.23
N LYS A 21 -1.96 -8.21 -23.49
CA LYS A 21 -2.22 -6.82 -23.90
C LYS A 21 -3.71 -6.60 -24.14
N GLY A 22 -4.24 -5.57 -23.54
CA GLY A 22 -5.63 -5.16 -23.66
C GLY A 22 -6.19 -4.70 -22.33
N ARG A 23 -7.34 -4.03 -22.35
CA ARG A 23 -8.02 -3.57 -21.15
C ARG A 23 -9.08 -4.57 -20.72
N PHE A 24 -9.11 -4.92 -19.45
CA PHE A 24 -10.21 -5.72 -18.89
C PHE A 24 -11.48 -4.84 -18.75
N PRO A 25 -12.69 -5.33 -19.09
CA PRO A 25 -13.00 -6.69 -19.59
C PRO A 25 -12.87 -6.88 -21.11
N ASP A 26 -12.58 -5.85 -21.88
CA ASP A 26 -12.54 -5.90 -23.35
C ASP A 26 -11.52 -6.91 -23.91
N ILE A 27 -10.44 -7.16 -23.16
CA ILE A 27 -9.41 -8.14 -23.49
C ILE A 27 -10.01 -9.54 -23.77
N LEU A 28 -11.07 -9.90 -23.06
CA LEU A 28 -11.76 -11.19 -23.23
C LEU A 28 -12.43 -11.33 -24.61
N ASN A 29 -12.70 -10.23 -25.27
CA ASN A 29 -13.34 -10.18 -26.60
C ASN A 29 -12.37 -9.82 -27.72
N ASN A 30 -11.07 -9.76 -27.45
CA ASN A 30 -10.05 -9.43 -28.45
C ASN A 30 -10.02 -10.52 -29.54
N PRO A 31 -10.12 -10.18 -30.84
CA PRO A 31 -10.14 -11.19 -31.91
C PRO A 31 -8.88 -12.07 -31.99
N ALA A 32 -7.73 -11.55 -31.58
CA ALA A 32 -6.45 -12.27 -31.67
C ALA A 32 -6.08 -13.05 -30.39
N THR A 33 -6.40 -12.50 -29.20
CA THR A 33 -5.94 -13.02 -27.91
C THR A 33 -7.07 -13.37 -26.94
N GLY A 34 -8.32 -13.05 -27.30
CA GLY A 34 -9.47 -13.19 -26.39
C GLY A 34 -9.77 -14.63 -25.98
N GLU A 35 -9.47 -15.63 -26.84
CA GLU A 35 -9.63 -17.04 -26.46
C GLU A 35 -8.66 -17.42 -25.32
N ALA A 36 -7.39 -17.03 -25.43
CA ALA A 36 -6.39 -17.28 -24.41
C ALA A 36 -6.71 -16.52 -23.12
N ALA A 37 -7.17 -15.26 -23.25
CA ALA A 37 -7.57 -14.45 -22.09
C ALA A 37 -8.76 -15.05 -21.36
N ARG A 38 -9.79 -15.53 -22.06
CA ARG A 38 -10.92 -16.22 -21.44
C ARG A 38 -10.49 -17.49 -20.74
N ARG A 39 -9.67 -18.32 -21.37
CA ARG A 39 -9.16 -19.55 -20.73
C ARG A 39 -8.43 -19.24 -19.42
N LEU A 40 -7.50 -18.27 -19.45
CA LEU A 40 -6.78 -17.85 -18.26
C LEU A 40 -7.75 -17.32 -17.17
N TYR A 41 -8.75 -16.54 -17.57
CA TYR A 41 -9.78 -16.04 -16.64
C TYR A 41 -10.61 -17.15 -16.04
N ASP A 42 -11.03 -18.13 -16.85
CA ASP A 42 -11.82 -19.28 -16.40
C ASP A 42 -11.00 -20.16 -15.43
N ASP A 43 -9.71 -20.39 -15.73
CA ASP A 43 -8.78 -21.10 -14.84
C ASP A 43 -8.63 -20.35 -13.49
N ALA A 44 -8.51 -19.03 -13.55
CA ALA A 44 -8.43 -18.18 -12.36
C ALA A 44 -9.71 -18.25 -11.51
N GLN A 45 -10.89 -18.21 -12.14
CA GLN A 45 -12.17 -18.35 -11.45
C GLN A 45 -12.31 -19.74 -10.80
N ALA A 46 -11.97 -20.80 -11.52
CA ALA A 46 -11.98 -22.17 -11.00
C ALA A 46 -11.03 -22.35 -9.82
N MET A 47 -9.84 -21.71 -9.88
CA MET A 47 -8.90 -21.75 -8.75
C MET A 47 -9.42 -20.95 -7.55
N LEU A 48 -10.04 -19.79 -7.75
CA LEU A 48 -10.69 -19.03 -6.67
C LEU A 48 -11.79 -19.85 -5.98
N ASP A 49 -12.62 -20.57 -6.77
CA ASP A 49 -13.63 -21.47 -6.21
C ASP A 49 -13.00 -22.53 -5.30
N ARG A 50 -11.86 -23.09 -5.68
CA ARG A 50 -11.12 -24.06 -4.86
C ARG A 50 -10.50 -23.41 -3.62
N ILE A 51 -9.87 -22.24 -3.76
CA ILE A 51 -9.31 -21.49 -2.62
C ILE A 51 -10.38 -21.26 -1.56
N ILE A 52 -11.59 -20.89 -1.97
CA ILE A 52 -12.71 -20.61 -1.06
C ILE A 52 -13.26 -21.92 -0.46
N ALA A 53 -13.60 -22.90 -1.29
CA ALA A 53 -14.22 -24.14 -0.85
C ALA A 53 -13.30 -24.97 0.06
N GLU A 54 -12.03 -25.06 -0.28
CA GLU A 54 -11.02 -25.88 0.42
C GLU A 54 -10.25 -25.06 1.48
N ARG A 55 -10.49 -23.73 1.58
CA ARG A 55 -9.87 -22.83 2.57
C ARG A 55 -8.33 -22.84 2.51
N TRP A 56 -7.78 -22.77 1.31
CA TRP A 56 -6.32 -22.83 1.13
C TRP A 56 -5.60 -21.63 1.72
N LEU A 57 -6.22 -20.46 1.66
CA LEU A 57 -5.64 -19.21 2.10
C LEU A 57 -6.44 -18.62 3.26
N THR A 58 -5.74 -17.89 4.14
CA THR A 58 -6.36 -17.08 5.18
C THR A 58 -5.99 -15.62 5.00
N ALA A 59 -6.99 -14.75 4.97
CA ALA A 59 -6.81 -13.31 4.92
C ALA A 59 -6.91 -12.71 6.33
N ARG A 60 -5.95 -11.83 6.68
CA ARG A 60 -5.92 -11.10 7.96
C ARG A 60 -5.55 -9.64 7.72
N ALA A 61 -6.08 -8.76 8.57
CA ALA A 61 -5.78 -7.35 8.56
C ALA A 61 -5.63 -6.81 9.97
N VAL A 62 -4.79 -5.77 10.09
CA VAL A 62 -4.76 -4.86 11.23
C VAL A 62 -4.76 -3.44 10.69
N PHE A 63 -5.46 -2.54 11.37
CA PHE A 63 -5.42 -1.11 11.09
C PHE A 63 -5.56 -0.32 12.38
N GLY A 64 -5.15 0.93 12.35
CA GLY A 64 -5.31 1.86 13.44
C GLY A 64 -5.50 3.28 12.94
N LEU A 65 -6.23 4.08 13.73
CA LEU A 65 -6.40 5.51 13.54
C LEU A 65 -5.77 6.19 14.73
N PHE A 66 -4.75 6.99 14.49
CA PHE A 66 -3.91 7.57 15.54
C PHE A 66 -4.06 9.08 15.60
N PRO A 67 -4.20 9.67 16.80
CA PRO A 67 -4.06 11.12 16.96
C PRO A 67 -2.72 11.58 16.40
N ALA A 68 -2.74 12.56 15.51
CA ALA A 68 -1.53 13.03 14.83
C ALA A 68 -1.61 14.50 14.46
N ASN A 69 -0.45 15.14 14.37
CA ASN A 69 -0.27 16.45 13.75
C ASN A 69 1.04 16.49 12.98
N SER A 70 1.11 17.30 11.92
CA SER A 70 2.36 17.49 11.21
C SER A 70 3.26 18.54 11.88
N GLU A 71 4.57 18.29 11.80
CA GLU A 71 5.64 19.18 12.23
C GLU A 71 6.68 19.25 11.11
N GLY A 72 6.61 20.30 10.29
CA GLY A 72 7.39 20.36 9.05
C GLY A 72 7.01 19.25 8.09
N ASP A 73 8.00 18.45 7.67
CA ASP A 73 7.79 17.30 6.78
C ASP A 73 7.53 15.97 7.54
N ASP A 74 7.44 16.02 8.86
CA ASP A 74 7.15 14.84 9.69
C ASP A 74 5.71 14.86 10.22
N ILE A 75 5.21 13.68 10.59
CA ILE A 75 3.94 13.54 11.29
C ILE A 75 4.23 12.93 12.67
N HIS A 76 3.91 13.66 13.71
CA HIS A 76 3.97 13.18 15.08
C HIS A 76 2.68 12.41 15.40
N VAL A 77 2.85 11.14 15.69
CA VAL A 77 1.78 10.25 16.15
C VAL A 77 1.80 10.23 17.67
N TYR A 78 0.69 10.56 18.29
CA TYR A 78 0.58 10.66 19.74
C TYR A 78 0.09 9.36 20.38
N ALA A 79 0.46 9.16 21.65
CA ALA A 79 0.04 8.00 22.42
C ALA A 79 -1.49 7.97 22.63
N ASP A 80 -2.10 9.14 22.79
CA ASP A 80 -3.53 9.32 23.04
C ASP A 80 -4.08 10.66 22.52
N GLY A 81 -5.34 10.93 22.81
CA GLY A 81 -6.04 12.16 22.41
C GLY A 81 -5.56 13.43 23.12
N ASP A 82 -4.84 13.32 24.24
CA ASP A 82 -4.31 14.48 24.98
C ASP A 82 -3.11 15.11 24.27
N ARG A 83 -2.50 14.39 23.32
CA ARG A 83 -1.42 14.87 22.42
C ARG A 83 -0.21 15.44 23.15
N THR A 84 0.09 14.90 24.33
CA THR A 84 1.23 15.35 25.14
C THR A 84 2.47 14.48 24.95
N GLU A 85 2.29 13.20 24.57
CA GLU A 85 3.35 12.23 24.35
C GLU A 85 3.38 11.78 22.90
N VAL A 86 4.52 11.98 22.23
CA VAL A 86 4.77 11.48 20.89
C VAL A 86 5.19 10.01 20.99
N LYS A 87 4.36 9.12 20.47
CA LYS A 87 4.60 7.66 20.44
C LYS A 87 5.51 7.27 19.28
N ALA A 88 5.35 7.90 18.13
CA ALA A 88 6.12 7.64 16.94
C ALA A 88 6.18 8.87 16.03
N VAL A 89 7.15 8.91 15.14
CA VAL A 89 7.27 9.91 14.09
C VAL A 89 7.30 9.21 12.74
N LEU A 90 6.40 9.63 11.84
CA LEU A 90 6.43 9.23 10.44
C LEU A 90 7.19 10.29 9.66
N HIS A 91 8.33 9.90 9.08
CA HIS A 91 9.20 10.81 8.36
C HIS A 91 8.84 10.83 6.88
N HIS A 92 8.61 12.02 6.35
CA HIS A 92 8.25 12.20 4.95
C HIS A 92 9.26 13.06 4.20
N LEU A 93 9.18 12.95 2.89
CA LEU A 93 10.01 13.68 1.93
C LEU A 93 9.11 14.59 1.10
N ARG A 94 9.64 15.76 0.76
CA ARG A 94 8.96 16.76 -0.04
C ARG A 94 9.48 16.76 -1.47
N GLN A 95 8.59 16.96 -2.43
CA GLN A 95 8.99 17.25 -3.80
C GLN A 95 9.97 18.43 -3.85
N GLN A 96 10.96 18.36 -4.73
CA GLN A 96 11.92 19.45 -5.01
C GLN A 96 11.96 19.82 -6.50
N GLY A 97 11.00 19.30 -7.27
CA GLY A 97 10.90 19.60 -8.70
C GLY A 97 10.39 21.00 -8.96
N GLU A 98 10.69 21.51 -10.17
CA GLU A 98 10.09 22.73 -10.68
C GLU A 98 8.64 22.45 -11.13
N HIS A 99 7.71 23.22 -10.62
CA HIS A 99 6.31 23.19 -10.99
C HIS A 99 5.86 24.50 -11.64
N ARG A 100 4.70 24.47 -12.29
CA ARG A 100 4.08 25.69 -12.77
C ARG A 100 3.77 26.63 -11.60
N ALA A 101 3.81 27.92 -11.84
CA ALA A 101 3.51 28.93 -10.82
C ALA A 101 2.18 28.62 -10.09
N GLY A 102 2.23 28.61 -8.77
CA GLY A 102 1.08 28.31 -7.91
C GLY A 102 0.84 26.83 -7.58
N VAL A 103 1.65 25.91 -8.11
CA VAL A 103 1.60 24.49 -7.71
C VAL A 103 2.68 24.24 -6.65
N PRO A 104 2.31 23.91 -5.41
CA PRO A 104 3.29 23.68 -4.35
C PRO A 104 4.00 22.33 -4.50
N ASN A 105 5.22 22.25 -3.99
CA ASN A 105 5.90 20.99 -3.72
C ASN A 105 5.23 20.30 -2.54
N ARG A 106 4.78 19.06 -2.73
CA ARG A 106 3.99 18.29 -1.75
C ARG A 106 4.85 17.35 -0.93
N ALA A 107 4.45 17.18 0.33
CA ALA A 107 4.83 16.06 1.19
C ALA A 107 3.55 15.42 1.74
N LEU A 108 3.60 14.16 2.17
CA LEU A 108 2.42 13.52 2.79
C LEU A 108 2.01 14.19 4.10
N SER A 109 2.96 14.82 4.81
CA SER A 109 2.69 15.61 6.02
C SER A 109 1.74 16.79 5.77
N ASP A 110 1.62 17.30 4.53
CA ASP A 110 0.70 18.38 4.18
C ASP A 110 -0.79 17.97 4.33
N TYR A 111 -1.06 16.68 4.40
CA TYR A 111 -2.42 16.12 4.54
C TYR A 111 -2.85 15.88 5.99
N VAL A 112 -2.04 16.28 6.94
CA VAL A 112 -2.33 16.25 8.39
C VAL A 112 -2.19 17.67 8.95
N ALA A 113 -3.14 18.10 9.77
CA ALA A 113 -3.13 19.46 10.31
C ALA A 113 -1.84 19.75 11.11
N PRO A 114 -1.18 20.91 10.85
CA PRO A 114 0.02 21.28 11.59
C PRO A 114 -0.24 21.48 13.10
N SER A 115 0.72 21.08 13.93
CA SER A 115 0.63 21.19 15.41
C SER A 115 0.33 22.61 15.89
N GLY A 116 0.90 23.63 15.23
CA GLY A 116 0.70 25.05 15.56
C GLY A 116 -0.70 25.61 15.28
N THR A 117 -1.59 24.86 14.60
CA THR A 117 -2.96 25.32 14.31
C THR A 117 -3.95 25.07 15.45
N GLY A 118 -3.61 24.21 16.39
CA GLY A 118 -4.52 23.78 17.48
C GLY A 118 -5.63 22.83 17.01
N LEU A 119 -5.62 22.39 15.75
CA LEU A 119 -6.56 21.41 15.22
C LEU A 119 -6.13 20.00 15.63
N ALA A 120 -7.07 19.24 16.17
CA ALA A 120 -6.87 17.81 16.44
C ALA A 120 -7.11 17.01 15.16
N ASP A 121 -6.08 16.33 14.68
CA ASP A 121 -6.16 15.52 13.46
C ASP A 121 -5.68 14.09 13.73
N HIS A 122 -5.76 13.24 12.71
CA HIS A 122 -5.40 11.82 12.77
C HIS A 122 -4.68 11.38 11.51
N VAL A 123 -3.90 10.34 11.64
CA VAL A 123 -3.36 9.54 10.54
C VAL A 123 -3.76 8.09 10.76
N GLY A 124 -4.08 7.39 9.69
CA GLY A 124 -4.33 5.95 9.76
C GLY A 124 -3.15 5.14 9.25
N GLY A 125 -3.13 3.87 9.65
CA GLY A 125 -2.19 2.88 9.13
C GLY A 125 -2.84 1.52 9.03
N PHE A 126 -2.34 0.67 8.12
CA PHE A 126 -2.85 -0.67 7.94
C PHE A 126 -1.79 -1.64 7.42
N ALA A 127 -2.04 -2.92 7.68
CA ALA A 127 -1.36 -4.03 7.02
C ALA A 127 -2.36 -5.16 6.81
N VAL A 128 -2.40 -5.72 5.60
CA VAL A 128 -3.27 -6.82 5.20
C VAL A 128 -2.46 -7.91 4.53
N THR A 129 -2.90 -9.16 4.66
CA THR A 129 -2.37 -10.28 3.89
C THR A 129 -3.48 -11.21 3.45
N ALA A 130 -3.33 -11.82 2.28
CA ALA A 130 -4.10 -12.98 1.84
C ALA A 130 -3.18 -14.19 1.58
N GLY A 131 -1.92 -14.12 2.04
CA GLY A 131 -0.89 -15.12 1.76
C GLY A 131 -0.66 -16.17 2.85
N ILE A 132 -1.49 -16.21 3.90
CA ILE A 132 -1.35 -17.25 4.93
C ILE A 132 -1.83 -18.59 4.37
N GLY A 133 -0.97 -19.61 4.35
CA GLY A 133 -1.18 -20.90 3.71
C GLY A 133 -0.69 -20.97 2.26
N LEU A 134 -0.30 -19.83 1.66
CA LEU A 134 0.19 -19.77 0.28
C LEU A 134 1.47 -20.58 0.04
N PRO A 135 2.53 -20.45 0.87
CA PRO A 135 3.79 -21.16 0.62
C PRO A 135 3.63 -22.68 0.58
N GLU A 136 2.84 -23.23 1.50
CA GLU A 136 2.58 -24.66 1.61
C GLU A 136 1.83 -25.18 0.37
N ARG A 137 0.80 -24.46 -0.07
CA ARG A 137 0.02 -24.85 -1.24
C ARG A 137 0.80 -24.70 -2.55
N VAL A 138 1.60 -23.66 -2.68
CA VAL A 138 2.51 -23.48 -3.83
C VAL A 138 3.53 -24.62 -3.88
N GLN A 139 4.06 -25.06 -2.73
CA GLN A 139 5.01 -26.16 -2.68
C GLN A 139 4.37 -27.49 -3.12
N GLU A 140 3.13 -27.77 -2.72
CA GLU A 140 2.40 -28.95 -3.18
C GLU A 140 2.28 -29.00 -4.71
N PHE A 141 1.92 -27.89 -5.36
CA PHE A 141 1.88 -27.81 -6.82
C PHE A 141 3.25 -28.04 -7.47
N LYS A 142 4.31 -27.47 -6.88
CA LYS A 142 5.69 -27.68 -7.37
C LYS A 142 6.16 -29.12 -7.23
N ASP A 143 5.79 -29.80 -6.14
CA ASP A 143 6.10 -31.22 -5.93
C ASP A 143 5.39 -32.11 -6.95
N ASP A 144 4.19 -31.69 -7.39
CA ASP A 144 3.42 -32.33 -8.46
C ASP A 144 3.87 -31.92 -9.88
N LEU A 145 4.93 -31.10 -10.01
CA LEU A 145 5.42 -30.52 -11.26
C LEU A 145 4.37 -29.65 -12.00
N ASP A 146 3.46 -29.04 -11.28
CA ASP A 146 2.42 -28.15 -11.79
C ASP A 146 2.80 -26.67 -11.53
N ASP A 147 3.81 -26.20 -12.26
CA ASP A 147 4.29 -24.82 -12.15
C ASP A 147 3.20 -23.82 -12.57
N TYR A 148 2.31 -24.20 -13.49
CA TYR A 148 1.23 -23.33 -13.93
C TYR A 148 0.28 -22.98 -12.78
N SER A 149 -0.21 -24.00 -12.05
CA SER A 149 -1.10 -23.79 -10.90
C SER A 149 -0.39 -23.05 -9.75
N ALA A 150 0.91 -23.30 -9.55
CA ALA A 150 1.71 -22.59 -8.56
C ALA A 150 1.76 -21.07 -8.86
N ILE A 151 2.09 -20.69 -10.09
CA ILE A 151 2.16 -19.28 -10.52
C ILE A 151 0.76 -18.64 -10.50
N LEU A 152 -0.26 -19.37 -10.94
CA LEU A 152 -1.64 -18.88 -10.92
C LEU A 152 -2.11 -18.57 -9.51
N LEU A 153 -1.81 -19.46 -8.55
CA LEU A 153 -2.15 -19.27 -7.15
C LEU A 153 -1.43 -18.06 -6.53
N GLU A 154 -0.13 -17.91 -6.80
CA GLU A 154 0.64 -16.75 -6.34
C GLU A 154 0.03 -15.44 -6.88
N ALA A 155 -0.28 -15.39 -8.18
CA ALA A 155 -0.90 -14.23 -8.80
C ALA A 155 -2.28 -13.90 -8.21
N LEU A 156 -3.10 -14.91 -7.91
CA LEU A 156 -4.41 -14.70 -7.29
C LEU A 156 -4.30 -14.25 -5.83
N ALA A 157 -3.35 -14.79 -5.07
CA ALA A 157 -3.11 -14.36 -3.70
C ALA A 157 -2.72 -12.87 -3.64
N ASP A 158 -1.90 -12.39 -4.57
CA ASP A 158 -1.56 -10.96 -4.70
C ASP A 158 -2.80 -10.11 -5.00
N ARG A 159 -3.65 -10.56 -5.92
CA ARG A 159 -4.91 -9.85 -6.22
C ARG A 159 -5.86 -9.82 -5.04
N LEU A 160 -5.95 -10.90 -4.27
CA LEU A 160 -6.76 -10.94 -3.05
C LEU A 160 -6.22 -10.00 -1.96
N ALA A 161 -4.90 -9.87 -1.81
CA ALA A 161 -4.31 -8.91 -0.88
C ALA A 161 -4.62 -7.46 -1.27
N GLU A 162 -4.53 -7.13 -2.56
CA GLU A 162 -4.92 -5.80 -3.07
C GLU A 162 -6.43 -5.54 -2.92
N ALA A 163 -7.26 -6.53 -3.24
CA ALA A 163 -8.70 -6.47 -3.01
C ALA A 163 -9.03 -6.24 -1.52
N PHE A 164 -8.26 -6.86 -0.62
CA PHE A 164 -8.43 -6.65 0.81
C PHE A 164 -8.04 -5.23 1.24
N ALA A 165 -6.94 -4.70 0.72
CA ALA A 165 -6.54 -3.31 0.96
C ALA A 165 -7.61 -2.33 0.48
N GLU A 166 -8.23 -2.57 -0.70
CA GLU A 166 -9.33 -1.76 -1.23
C GLU A 166 -10.57 -1.83 -0.34
N ARG A 167 -11.02 -3.05 -0.01
CA ARG A 167 -12.18 -3.26 0.85
C ARG A 167 -12.00 -2.66 2.24
N LEU A 168 -10.82 -2.83 2.84
CA LEU A 168 -10.52 -2.24 4.14
C LEU A 168 -10.53 -0.71 4.07
N HIS A 169 -9.93 -0.12 3.02
CA HIS A 169 -9.95 1.33 2.83
C HIS A 169 -11.38 1.87 2.68
N GLN A 170 -12.24 1.20 1.91
CA GLN A 170 -13.65 1.55 1.82
C GLN A 170 -14.31 1.56 3.21
N ARG A 171 -14.12 0.50 4.00
CA ARG A 171 -14.67 0.44 5.36
C ARG A 171 -14.10 1.50 6.29
N VAL A 172 -12.81 1.82 6.15
CA VAL A 172 -12.21 2.91 6.92
C VAL A 172 -12.89 4.23 6.61
N ARG A 173 -13.14 4.53 5.34
CA ARG A 173 -13.83 5.77 4.93
C ARG A 173 -15.28 5.84 5.39
N THR A 174 -16.00 4.73 5.26
CA THR A 174 -17.45 4.70 5.48
C THR A 174 -17.86 4.34 6.91
N GLU A 175 -17.06 3.52 7.62
CA GLU A 175 -17.45 2.96 8.92
C GLU A 175 -16.54 3.44 10.05
N PHE A 176 -15.21 3.22 9.95
CA PHE A 176 -14.30 3.33 11.09
C PHE A 176 -13.81 4.76 11.34
N TRP A 177 -13.35 5.43 10.30
CA TRP A 177 -13.05 6.87 10.36
C TRP A 177 -14.31 7.69 10.09
N GLY A 178 -15.12 7.23 9.15
CA GLY A 178 -16.45 7.78 8.91
C GLY A 178 -16.44 9.17 8.25
N HIS A 179 -15.40 9.51 7.50
CA HIS A 179 -15.37 10.78 6.79
C HIS A 179 -16.14 10.76 5.45
N ALA A 180 -16.59 9.58 5.00
CA ALA A 180 -17.35 9.38 3.77
C ALA A 180 -18.51 8.38 3.99
N VAL A 181 -19.33 8.58 5.03
CA VAL A 181 -20.42 7.66 5.42
C VAL A 181 -21.48 7.44 4.33
N ASP A 182 -21.66 8.41 3.44
CA ASP A 182 -22.63 8.36 2.35
C ASP A 182 -22.01 7.88 1.02
N GLU A 183 -20.78 7.32 1.06
CA GLU A 183 -20.10 6.81 -0.13
C GLU A 183 -20.82 5.60 -0.73
N GLU A 184 -21.31 5.73 -1.94
CA GLU A 184 -21.90 4.65 -2.73
C GLU A 184 -21.12 4.46 -4.04
N LEU A 185 -20.00 3.72 -3.97
CA LEU A 185 -19.11 3.48 -5.10
C LEU A 185 -19.17 2.03 -5.55
N SER A 186 -19.25 1.84 -6.88
CA SER A 186 -19.05 0.53 -7.49
C SER A 186 -17.59 0.09 -7.44
N ASN A 187 -17.30 -1.21 -7.64
CA ASN A 187 -15.92 -1.68 -7.74
C ASN A 187 -15.13 -0.95 -8.84
N ALA A 188 -15.77 -0.62 -9.96
CA ALA A 188 -15.14 0.16 -11.03
C ALA A 188 -14.78 1.59 -10.59
N ASP A 189 -15.57 2.20 -9.71
CA ASP A 189 -15.27 3.51 -9.13
C ASP A 189 -14.14 3.42 -8.10
N LEU A 190 -14.10 2.35 -7.30
CA LEU A 190 -13.01 2.07 -6.36
C LEU A 190 -11.69 1.89 -7.10
N ILE A 191 -11.65 1.06 -8.15
CA ILE A 191 -10.47 0.87 -9.01
C ILE A 191 -10.03 2.18 -9.67
N ALA A 192 -10.99 3.06 -10.02
CA ALA A 192 -10.70 4.38 -10.57
C ALA A 192 -10.36 5.44 -9.51
N GLU A 193 -10.24 5.04 -8.23
CA GLU A 193 -9.91 5.91 -7.09
C GLU A 193 -10.83 7.14 -6.97
N ARG A 194 -12.15 6.96 -7.20
CA ARG A 194 -13.15 8.03 -7.13
C ARG A 194 -13.67 8.26 -5.71
N TYR A 195 -12.80 8.19 -4.74
CA TYR A 195 -13.10 8.42 -3.33
C TYR A 195 -12.22 9.51 -2.76
N ASP A 196 -12.62 10.10 -1.64
CA ASP A 196 -11.83 11.06 -0.89
C ASP A 196 -10.79 10.36 -0.02
N GLY A 197 -9.58 10.95 0.05
CA GLY A 197 -8.46 10.39 0.78
C GLY A 197 -7.57 9.49 -0.08
N ILE A 198 -6.47 9.06 0.50
CA ILE A 198 -5.46 8.19 -0.16
C ILE A 198 -4.90 7.16 0.82
N ARG A 199 -4.31 6.08 0.27
CA ARG A 199 -3.60 5.04 1.04
C ARG A 199 -2.16 4.80 0.54
N PRO A 200 -1.29 5.83 0.59
CA PRO A 200 0.09 5.68 0.13
C PRO A 200 0.86 4.68 1.00
N ALA A 201 1.83 4.01 0.38
CA ALA A 201 2.64 2.99 1.04
C ALA A 201 4.12 3.37 1.06
N PRO A 202 4.86 3.05 2.15
CA PRO A 202 6.31 3.14 2.18
C PRO A 202 6.98 2.26 1.11
N GLY A 203 7.93 2.85 0.36
CA GLY A 203 8.57 2.24 -0.80
C GLY A 203 7.91 2.59 -2.13
N TYR A 204 6.84 3.41 -2.13
CA TYR A 204 6.14 3.89 -3.32
C TYR A 204 6.45 5.38 -3.58
N PRO A 205 6.11 5.91 -4.77
CA PRO A 205 6.58 7.23 -5.20
C PRO A 205 6.30 8.40 -4.28
N ALA A 206 5.21 8.38 -3.49
CA ALA A 206 4.88 9.43 -2.52
C ALA A 206 5.60 9.28 -1.16
N CYS A 207 6.08 8.06 -0.85
CA CYS A 207 6.82 7.72 0.37
C CYS A 207 7.95 6.72 0.03
N PRO A 208 9.03 7.16 -0.63
CA PRO A 208 10.01 6.25 -1.22
C PRO A 208 10.86 5.46 -0.21
N ASP A 209 10.94 5.90 1.04
CA ASP A 209 11.70 5.18 2.08
C ASP A 209 10.94 3.94 2.56
N HIS A 210 11.49 2.77 2.25
CA HIS A 210 10.96 1.49 2.71
C HIS A 210 11.00 1.32 4.23
N THR A 211 11.90 2.01 4.93
CA THR A 211 12.11 1.82 6.38
C THR A 211 10.97 2.39 7.22
N GLU A 212 10.14 3.27 6.66
CA GLU A 212 8.92 3.75 7.33
C GLU A 212 7.92 2.61 7.62
N LYS A 213 8.07 1.44 6.95
CA LYS A 213 7.30 0.24 7.32
C LYS A 213 7.59 -0.21 8.75
N GLN A 214 8.82 -0.06 9.25
CA GLN A 214 9.13 -0.47 10.62
C GLN A 214 8.31 0.32 11.62
N THR A 215 8.22 1.65 11.44
CA THR A 215 7.38 2.50 12.29
C THR A 215 5.91 2.06 12.26
N LEU A 216 5.40 1.71 11.07
CA LEU A 216 4.04 1.20 10.92
C LEU A 216 3.85 -0.16 11.61
N TRP A 217 4.86 -1.07 11.52
CA TRP A 217 4.84 -2.38 12.19
C TRP A 217 4.77 -2.23 13.70
N ASP A 218 5.57 -1.33 14.25
CA ASP A 218 5.62 -1.06 15.69
C ASP A 218 4.31 -0.40 16.19
N LEU A 219 3.72 0.51 15.41
CA LEU A 219 2.45 1.16 15.76
C LEU A 219 1.27 0.19 15.81
N LEU A 220 1.23 -0.78 14.90
CA LEU A 220 0.10 -1.71 14.71
C LEU A 220 0.36 -3.10 15.30
N ASP A 221 1.58 -3.35 15.82
CA ASP A 221 2.01 -4.70 16.27
C ASP A 221 1.72 -5.77 15.18
N VAL A 222 2.15 -5.46 13.94
CA VAL A 222 1.73 -6.19 12.72
C VAL A 222 2.12 -7.66 12.78
N GLU A 223 3.35 -7.99 13.19
CA GLU A 223 3.84 -9.37 13.20
C GLU A 223 3.02 -10.24 14.15
N VAL A 224 2.73 -9.75 15.35
CA VAL A 224 1.94 -10.49 16.36
C VAL A 224 0.49 -10.57 15.97
N THR A 225 -0.07 -9.47 15.43
CA THR A 225 -1.52 -9.37 15.16
C THR A 225 -1.94 -10.15 13.91
N VAL A 226 -1.18 -10.06 12.83
CA VAL A 226 -1.57 -10.62 11.53
C VAL A 226 -0.55 -11.57 10.91
N GLY A 227 0.64 -11.69 11.50
CA GLY A 227 1.67 -12.64 11.07
C GLY A 227 2.49 -12.20 9.86
N ILE A 228 2.48 -10.91 9.50
CA ILE A 228 3.31 -10.38 8.42
C ILE A 228 4.65 -9.92 9.00
N ARG A 229 5.75 -10.48 8.51
CA ARG A 229 7.11 -10.11 8.89
C ARG A 229 7.77 -9.24 7.84
N LEU A 230 8.70 -8.40 8.25
CA LEU A 230 9.59 -7.66 7.36
C LEU A 230 10.93 -8.40 7.21
N THR A 231 11.43 -8.46 5.98
CA THR A 231 12.81 -8.89 5.71
C THR A 231 13.79 -7.75 5.98
N GLU A 232 15.09 -8.04 5.94
CA GLU A 232 16.15 -7.01 6.07
C GLU A 232 16.03 -5.89 5.03
N SER A 233 15.49 -6.18 3.85
CA SER A 233 15.22 -5.21 2.79
C SER A 233 13.84 -4.54 2.89
N MET A 234 13.13 -4.73 3.99
CA MET A 234 11.77 -4.22 4.24
C MET A 234 10.71 -4.77 3.27
N ALA A 235 10.95 -5.95 2.68
CA ALA A 235 9.90 -6.69 1.98
C ALA A 235 9.01 -7.43 2.97
N MET A 236 7.71 -7.54 2.65
CA MET A 236 6.74 -8.24 3.47
C MET A 236 6.76 -9.75 3.20
N TRP A 237 6.57 -10.56 4.26
CA TRP A 237 6.36 -11.99 4.18
C TRP A 237 5.16 -12.40 5.03
N PRO A 238 4.13 -13.11 4.47
CA PRO A 238 4.02 -13.58 3.08
C PRO A 238 4.03 -12.45 2.04
N GLY A 239 4.44 -12.75 0.80
CA GLY A 239 4.53 -11.75 -0.29
C GLY A 239 3.17 -11.14 -0.65
N ALA A 240 2.09 -11.96 -0.67
CA ALA A 240 0.73 -11.49 -0.90
C ALA A 240 0.20 -10.67 0.29
N SER A 241 0.79 -9.49 0.49
CA SER A 241 0.51 -8.54 1.58
C SER A 241 0.60 -7.12 1.07
N VAL A 242 -0.21 -6.24 1.66
CA VAL A 242 -0.23 -4.80 1.38
C VAL A 242 -0.21 -4.04 2.69
N SER A 243 0.52 -2.94 2.75
CA SER A 243 0.53 -2.04 3.91
C SER A 243 0.63 -0.59 3.47
N GLY A 244 0.16 0.32 4.30
CA GLY A 244 0.20 1.74 3.98
C GLY A 244 -0.36 2.62 5.07
N LEU A 245 -0.42 3.90 4.77
CA LEU A 245 -0.99 4.94 5.62
C LEU A 245 -2.31 5.41 5.03
N TYR A 246 -3.22 5.89 5.87
CA TYR A 246 -4.48 6.52 5.44
C TYR A 246 -4.46 8.01 5.74
N TYR A 247 -4.83 8.78 4.73
CA TYR A 247 -5.04 10.22 4.83
C TYR A 247 -6.45 10.57 4.37
N SER A 248 -7.22 11.28 5.21
CA SER A 248 -8.62 11.66 4.95
C SER A 248 -8.78 13.08 4.43
N HIS A 249 -7.67 13.79 4.20
CA HIS A 249 -7.74 15.18 3.74
C HIS A 249 -8.44 15.27 2.38
N PRO A 250 -9.43 16.16 2.18
CA PRO A 250 -10.24 16.21 0.95
C PRO A 250 -9.44 16.59 -0.30
N GLN A 251 -8.26 17.16 -0.15
CA GLN A 251 -7.34 17.47 -1.25
C GLN A 251 -6.18 16.47 -1.35
N ALA A 252 -6.25 15.36 -0.59
CA ALA A 252 -5.23 14.32 -0.68
C ALA A 252 -5.22 13.71 -2.08
N GLN A 253 -4.03 13.58 -2.65
CA GLN A 253 -3.82 12.97 -3.95
C GLN A 253 -2.45 12.31 -3.98
N TYR A 254 -2.31 11.26 -4.77
CA TYR A 254 -1.02 10.65 -5.02
C TYR A 254 -0.11 11.59 -5.80
N PHE A 255 1.18 11.54 -5.49
CA PHE A 255 2.22 12.29 -6.18
C PHE A 255 3.52 11.50 -6.18
N VAL A 256 4.48 11.94 -6.97
CA VAL A 256 5.83 11.38 -7.02
C VAL A 256 6.76 12.38 -6.35
N VAL A 257 7.48 11.98 -5.29
CA VAL A 257 8.51 12.80 -4.66
C VAL A 257 9.58 13.18 -5.68
N GLY A 258 9.98 12.24 -6.53
CA GLY A 258 10.93 12.47 -7.60
C GLY A 258 12.38 12.50 -7.12
N ARG A 259 13.18 13.38 -7.73
CA ARG A 259 14.60 13.52 -7.41
C ARG A 259 14.81 14.38 -6.17
N LEU A 260 15.70 13.92 -5.30
CA LEU A 260 16.05 14.54 -4.02
C LEU A 260 17.42 15.20 -4.12
N GLY A 261 17.52 16.45 -3.69
CA GLY A 261 18.78 17.13 -3.48
C GLY A 261 19.48 16.66 -2.21
N ARG A 262 20.80 16.87 -2.17
CA ARG A 262 21.63 16.48 -1.01
C ARG A 262 21.20 17.20 0.28
N ASP A 263 20.71 18.42 0.16
CA ASP A 263 20.16 19.22 1.27
C ASP A 263 19.02 18.52 1.97
N GLN A 264 18.03 18.00 1.22
CA GLN A 264 16.89 17.29 1.78
C GLN A 264 17.29 15.92 2.32
N VAL A 265 18.16 15.17 1.63
CA VAL A 265 18.63 13.87 2.11
C VAL A 265 19.40 14.02 3.43
N ALA A 266 20.22 15.08 3.57
CA ALA A 266 20.91 15.38 4.83
C ALA A 266 19.94 15.75 5.95
N ALA A 267 18.96 16.61 5.69
CA ALA A 267 17.91 16.97 6.66
C ALA A 267 17.07 15.75 7.05
N TYR A 268 16.75 14.86 6.12
CA TYR A 268 16.04 13.61 6.38
C TYR A 268 16.87 12.66 7.27
N ALA A 269 18.16 12.51 6.97
CA ALA A 269 19.08 11.72 7.80
C ALA A 269 19.13 12.24 9.24
N GLU A 270 19.22 13.56 9.43
CA GLU A 270 19.22 14.19 10.75
C GLU A 270 17.92 13.87 11.53
N ARG A 271 16.77 14.03 10.88
CA ARG A 271 15.45 13.75 11.50
C ARG A 271 15.29 12.29 11.91
N LYS A 272 15.85 11.35 11.12
CA LYS A 272 15.85 9.90 11.41
C LYS A 272 16.97 9.46 12.36
N GLY A 273 17.90 10.34 12.73
CA GLY A 273 19.08 10.01 13.52
C GLY A 273 20.08 9.12 12.77
N TRP A 274 20.11 9.20 11.44
CA TRP A 274 20.97 8.42 10.56
C TRP A 274 22.21 9.21 10.11
N THR A 275 23.20 8.47 9.61
CA THR A 275 24.24 9.08 8.80
C THR A 275 23.70 9.44 7.41
N LEU A 276 24.29 10.45 6.76
CA LEU A 276 23.95 10.80 5.39
C LEU A 276 24.05 9.58 4.45
N ARG A 277 25.12 8.78 4.59
CA ARG A 277 25.35 7.59 3.77
C ARG A 277 24.27 6.51 3.97
N GLU A 278 23.69 6.39 5.14
CA GLU A 278 22.57 5.49 5.39
C GLU A 278 21.31 5.96 4.69
N ALA A 279 21.00 7.25 4.77
CA ALA A 279 19.87 7.82 4.04
C ALA A 279 20.06 7.68 2.51
N GLU A 280 21.25 7.98 1.99
CA GLU A 280 21.59 7.81 0.57
C GLU A 280 21.42 6.37 0.10
N ARG A 281 21.75 5.39 0.93
CA ARG A 281 21.52 3.96 0.61
C ARG A 281 20.05 3.62 0.45
N TRP A 282 19.21 4.04 1.38
CA TRP A 282 17.77 3.75 1.34
C TRP A 282 17.03 4.54 0.26
N LEU A 283 17.49 5.76 -0.03
CA LEU A 283 16.90 6.66 -1.01
C LEU A 283 17.60 6.62 -2.37
N SER A 284 18.50 5.65 -2.60
CA SER A 284 19.37 5.61 -3.80
C SER A 284 18.61 5.75 -5.12
N PRO A 285 17.42 5.18 -5.35
CA PRO A 285 16.68 5.36 -6.60
C PRO A 285 16.19 6.80 -6.82
N ASN A 286 16.10 7.59 -5.76
CA ASN A 286 15.55 8.95 -5.78
C ASN A 286 16.62 10.04 -5.75
N LEU A 287 17.90 9.71 -5.58
CA LEU A 287 18.95 10.73 -5.51
C LEU A 287 19.05 11.52 -6.80
N GLY A 288 19.12 12.84 -6.68
CA GLY A 288 19.36 13.79 -7.76
C GLY A 288 20.83 14.14 -7.95
N TYR A 289 21.74 13.50 -7.21
CA TYR A 289 23.18 13.71 -7.18
C TYR A 289 23.91 12.38 -7.05
N ASP A 290 25.21 12.36 -7.29
CA ASP A 290 26.08 11.20 -7.04
C ASP A 290 26.60 11.27 -5.58
N PRO A 291 26.36 10.26 -4.74
CA PRO A 291 26.87 10.25 -3.36
C PRO A 291 28.39 10.28 -3.23
N ASP A 292 29.12 9.86 -4.26
CA ASP A 292 30.57 9.78 -4.26
C ASP A 292 31.24 11.07 -4.81
N ASP A 293 30.45 12.09 -5.22
CA ASP A 293 30.91 13.44 -5.59
C ASP A 293 30.94 14.38 -4.33
#